data_404d8f70ff8d9558146670ef3f82a4f3
#
_entry.id   404d8f70ff8d9558146670ef3f82a4f3
#
_cell.length_a   1.000
_cell.length_b   1.000
_cell.length_c   1.000
_cell.angle_alpha   90.00
_cell.angle_beta   90.00
_cell.angle_gamma   90.00
#
_symmetry.space_group_name_H-M   'P 1'
#
loop_
_entity.id
_entity.type
_entity.pdbx_description
1 polymer ?
#
loop_
_entity_poly.entity_id
_entity_poly.type
_entity_poly.pdbx_seq_one_letter_code
_entity_poly.pdbx_strand_id
1 'polypeptide(L)'
;MRRTMPPTLGILLLGALLSDTVNLHSPTTTEDDIRTAAELFVLSGIKHKAFVHGLMAAKTDITGQTAGQILNKDLKTFSLAGTDVRIAQLEVSSPDQVAPLLEELRNTMAQMVVNTGAGLIVLMVTDINKCFSTL
;
A
#
# COMPACT_ATOMS: atom_id res chain seq x y z
N MET A 1 -1.11 -22.87 -30.94
CA MET A 1 -0.13 -21.78 -30.94
C MET A 1 -0.03 -21.23 -29.51
N ARG A 2 0.99 -21.61 -28.72
CA ARG A 2 1.22 -21.02 -27.39
C ARG A 2 1.62 -19.55 -27.57
N ARG A 3 0.78 -18.63 -27.15
CA ARG A 3 1.14 -17.21 -27.08
C ARG A 3 2.18 -17.06 -25.99
N THR A 4 3.42 -16.73 -26.35
CA THR A 4 4.46 -16.37 -25.39
C THR A 4 4.17 -14.99 -24.85
N MET A 5 4.14 -14.85 -23.52
CA MET A 5 3.97 -13.55 -22.88
C MET A 5 5.17 -12.65 -23.17
N PRO A 6 4.96 -11.40 -23.63
CA PRO A 6 6.06 -10.45 -23.80
C PRO A 6 6.75 -10.16 -22.45
N PRO A 7 8.08 -10.03 -22.40
CA PRO A 7 8.82 -9.72 -21.16
C PRO A 7 8.30 -8.47 -20.45
N THR A 8 7.95 -7.42 -21.19
CA THR A 8 7.36 -6.18 -20.63
C THR A 8 6.07 -6.42 -19.86
N LEU A 9 5.19 -7.29 -20.38
CA LEU A 9 3.97 -7.66 -19.67
C LEU A 9 4.29 -8.46 -18.42
N GLY A 10 5.29 -9.34 -18.46
CA GLY A 10 5.80 -10.07 -17.29
C GLY A 10 6.28 -9.13 -16.20
N ILE A 11 7.00 -8.06 -16.55
CA ILE A 11 7.47 -7.04 -15.59
C ILE A 11 6.28 -6.30 -14.95
N LEU A 12 5.29 -5.90 -15.72
CA LEU A 12 4.11 -5.20 -15.20
C LEU A 12 3.30 -6.08 -14.23
N LEU A 13 3.05 -7.33 -14.62
CA LEU A 13 2.33 -8.28 -13.77
C LEU A 13 3.09 -8.61 -12.50
N LEU A 14 4.42 -8.77 -12.59
CA LEU A 14 5.28 -8.99 -11.43
C LEU A 14 5.24 -7.77 -10.49
N GLY A 15 5.32 -6.55 -11.03
CA GLY A 15 5.22 -5.33 -10.25
C GLY A 15 3.89 -5.22 -9.50
N ALA A 16 2.78 -5.52 -10.17
CA ALA A 16 1.46 -5.51 -9.56
C ALA A 16 1.37 -6.55 -8.42
N LEU A 17 1.79 -7.79 -8.68
CA LEU A 17 1.75 -8.87 -7.70
C LEU A 17 2.62 -8.57 -6.47
N LEU A 18 3.86 -8.12 -6.67
CA LEU A 18 4.76 -7.78 -5.56
C LEU A 18 4.30 -6.55 -4.78
N SER A 19 3.68 -5.58 -5.45
CA SER A 19 3.09 -4.42 -4.79
C SER A 19 1.90 -4.82 -3.90
N ASP A 20 0.99 -5.67 -4.41
CA ASP A 20 -0.19 -6.13 -3.68
C ASP A 20 0.17 -7.01 -2.47
N THR A 21 1.13 -7.89 -2.65
CA THR A 21 1.58 -8.84 -1.61
C THR A 21 2.67 -8.28 -0.69
N VAL A 22 3.02 -7.00 -0.80
CA VAL A 22 4.15 -6.39 -0.07
C VAL A 22 5.41 -7.27 -0.20
N ASN A 23 5.82 -7.52 -1.42
CA ASN A 23 6.95 -8.41 -1.75
C ASN A 23 6.80 -9.81 -1.12
N LEU A 24 5.60 -10.41 -1.22
CA LEU A 24 5.25 -11.74 -0.70
C LEU A 24 5.30 -11.85 0.85
N HIS A 25 5.20 -10.74 1.57
CA HIS A 25 5.18 -10.71 3.04
C HIS A 25 3.81 -10.39 3.62
N SER A 26 2.82 -10.03 2.79
CA SER A 26 1.45 -9.78 3.26
C SER A 26 0.83 -11.06 3.84
N PRO A 27 0.02 -10.96 4.92
CA PRO A 27 -0.76 -12.08 5.44
C PRO A 27 -1.72 -12.71 4.41
N THR A 28 -2.05 -11.97 3.36
CA THR A 28 -2.92 -12.41 2.26
C THR A 28 -2.18 -13.13 1.14
N THR A 29 -0.82 -13.21 1.21
CA THR A 29 0.01 -13.89 0.21
C THR A 29 -0.31 -15.39 0.16
N THR A 30 -0.58 -15.90 -1.02
CA THR A 30 -0.88 -17.31 -1.28
C THR A 30 0.31 -18.05 -1.90
N GLU A 31 0.26 -19.39 -1.90
CA GLU A 31 1.26 -20.21 -2.61
C GLU A 31 1.24 -19.95 -4.12
N ASP A 32 0.07 -19.62 -4.67
CA ASP A 32 -0.07 -19.26 -6.08
C ASP A 32 0.65 -17.94 -6.41
N ASP A 33 0.60 -16.96 -5.50
CA ASP A 33 1.35 -15.71 -5.66
C ASP A 33 2.86 -15.96 -5.69
N ILE A 34 3.36 -16.80 -4.77
CA ILE A 34 4.79 -17.15 -4.69
C ILE A 34 5.25 -17.86 -5.98
N ARG A 35 4.47 -18.84 -6.44
CA ARG A 35 4.76 -19.56 -7.68
C ARG A 35 4.72 -18.64 -8.89
N THR A 36 3.68 -17.84 -9.01
CA THR A 36 3.50 -16.89 -10.12
C THR A 36 4.62 -15.84 -10.15
N ALA A 37 5.03 -15.31 -9.00
CA ALA A 37 6.15 -14.38 -8.91
C ALA A 37 7.45 -15.01 -9.42
N ALA A 38 7.76 -16.27 -9.04
CA ALA A 38 8.94 -16.98 -9.50
C ALA A 38 8.95 -17.16 -11.03
N GLU A 39 7.81 -17.54 -11.62
CA GLU A 39 7.67 -17.67 -13.07
C GLU A 39 7.85 -16.31 -13.78
N LEU A 40 7.25 -15.25 -13.25
CA LEU A 40 7.35 -13.91 -13.82
C LEU A 40 8.77 -13.34 -13.72
N PHE A 41 9.51 -13.62 -12.65
CA PHE A 41 10.93 -13.25 -12.57
C PHE A 41 11.76 -13.91 -13.68
N VAL A 42 11.55 -15.20 -13.93
CA VAL A 42 12.23 -15.92 -15.02
C VAL A 42 11.89 -15.33 -16.37
N LEU A 43 10.58 -15.07 -16.62
CA LEU A 43 10.11 -14.53 -17.90
C LEU A 43 10.57 -13.10 -18.16
N SER A 44 10.64 -12.28 -17.12
CA SER A 44 11.01 -10.85 -17.25
C SER A 44 12.52 -10.64 -17.43
N GLY A 45 13.35 -11.57 -16.92
CA GLY A 45 14.82 -11.45 -16.95
C GLY A 45 15.38 -10.28 -16.12
N ILE A 46 14.56 -9.66 -15.27
CA ILE A 46 14.98 -8.49 -14.46
C ILE A 46 15.81 -8.90 -13.25
N LYS A 47 16.65 -7.97 -12.77
CA LYS A 47 17.42 -8.17 -11.55
C LYS A 47 16.50 -7.99 -10.32
N HIS A 48 16.20 -9.08 -9.64
CA HIS A 48 15.28 -9.16 -8.51
C HIS A 48 15.48 -8.04 -7.47
N LYS A 49 16.68 -7.94 -6.86
CA LYS A 49 16.97 -6.97 -5.78
C LYS A 49 16.70 -5.52 -6.16
N ALA A 50 17.19 -5.09 -7.32
CA ALA A 50 17.06 -3.71 -7.75
C ALA A 50 15.60 -3.36 -8.07
N PHE A 51 14.87 -4.29 -8.70
CA PHE A 51 13.47 -4.10 -9.03
C PHE A 51 12.58 -4.01 -7.78
N VAL A 52 12.72 -4.95 -6.85
CA VAL A 52 11.95 -4.95 -5.60
C VAL A 52 12.24 -3.70 -4.78
N HIS A 53 13.51 -3.32 -4.63
CA HIS A 53 13.89 -2.11 -3.91
C HIS A 53 13.25 -0.86 -4.51
N GLY A 54 13.35 -0.68 -5.83
CA GLY A 54 12.75 0.46 -6.51
C GLY A 54 11.22 0.48 -6.41
N LEU A 55 10.57 -0.69 -6.54
CA LEU A 55 9.12 -0.83 -6.43
C LEU A 55 8.63 -0.45 -5.02
N MET A 56 9.25 -0.99 -3.98
CA MET A 56 8.87 -0.71 -2.59
C MET A 56 9.14 0.75 -2.21
N ALA A 57 10.26 1.32 -2.65
CA ALA A 57 10.56 2.73 -2.44
C ALA A 57 9.49 3.63 -3.10
N ALA A 58 9.11 3.36 -4.34
CA ALA A 58 8.07 4.11 -5.04
C ALA A 58 6.68 3.95 -4.39
N LYS A 59 6.35 2.75 -3.91
CA LYS A 59 5.08 2.45 -3.23
C LYS A 59 4.92 3.26 -1.94
N THR A 60 5.99 3.42 -1.18
CA THR A 60 5.99 4.06 0.15
C THR A 60 6.41 5.54 0.11
N ASP A 61 6.63 6.09 -1.06
CA ASP A 61 6.97 7.51 -1.20
C ASP A 61 5.72 8.38 -0.99
N ILE A 62 5.78 9.22 0.05
CA ILE A 62 4.75 10.20 0.39
C ILE A 62 5.26 11.64 0.20
N THR A 63 6.43 11.82 -0.40
CA THR A 63 7.04 13.12 -0.60
C THR A 63 6.15 14.04 -1.43
N GLY A 64 5.89 15.24 -0.93
CA GLY A 64 5.08 16.24 -1.61
C GLY A 64 3.56 15.96 -1.65
N GLN A 65 3.10 14.90 -1.00
CA GLN A 65 1.66 14.63 -0.86
C GLN A 65 1.08 15.45 0.29
N THR A 66 -0.11 16.00 0.09
CA THR A 66 -0.88 16.66 1.17
C THR A 66 -1.51 15.61 2.09
N ALA A 67 -1.85 15.99 3.34
CA ALA A 67 -2.55 15.10 4.27
C ALA A 67 -3.85 14.56 3.68
N GLY A 68 -4.59 15.37 2.94
CA GLY A 68 -5.80 14.94 2.24
C GLY A 68 -5.54 13.87 1.18
N GLN A 69 -4.47 14.00 0.40
CA GLN A 69 -4.08 12.99 -0.60
C GLN A 69 -3.66 11.69 0.08
N ILE A 70 -2.88 11.77 1.16
CA ILE A 70 -2.44 10.61 1.94
C ILE A 70 -3.64 9.85 2.49
N LEU A 71 -4.56 10.54 3.16
CA LEU A 71 -5.74 9.92 3.79
C LEU A 71 -6.71 9.30 2.79
N ASN A 72 -6.85 9.88 1.59
CA ASN A 72 -7.75 9.38 0.57
C ASN A 72 -7.13 8.31 -0.36
N LYS A 73 -5.83 8.02 -0.22
CA LYS A 73 -5.13 7.05 -1.09
C LYS A 73 -5.68 5.63 -0.96
N ASP A 74 -5.96 5.19 0.26
CA ASP A 74 -6.65 3.91 0.55
C ASP A 74 -7.60 4.13 1.75
N LEU A 75 -8.71 4.81 1.50
CA LEU A 75 -9.75 5.10 2.48
C LEU A 75 -10.94 4.18 2.25
N LYS A 76 -11.30 3.39 3.28
CA LYS A 76 -12.46 2.51 3.27
C LYS A 76 -13.48 2.95 4.32
N THR A 77 -14.75 2.84 3.98
CA THR A 77 -15.87 3.15 4.90
C THR A 77 -16.58 1.87 5.29
N PHE A 78 -16.81 1.72 6.58
CA PHE A 78 -17.52 0.59 7.18
C PHE A 78 -18.68 1.13 8.01
N SER A 79 -19.81 0.44 8.02
CA SER A 79 -20.91 0.74 8.94
C SER A 79 -20.87 -0.26 10.10
N LEU A 80 -20.61 0.26 11.31
CA LEU A 80 -20.52 -0.54 12.52
C LEU A 80 -21.61 -0.06 13.51
N ALA A 81 -22.58 -0.92 13.78
CA ALA A 81 -23.70 -0.60 14.69
C ALA A 81 -24.42 0.74 14.35
N GLY A 82 -24.57 1.03 13.06
CA GLY A 82 -25.22 2.26 12.59
C GLY A 82 -24.31 3.50 12.60
N THR A 83 -23.02 3.33 12.89
CA THR A 83 -22.01 4.41 12.87
C THR A 83 -21.05 4.19 11.70
N ASP A 84 -20.83 5.24 10.91
CA ASP A 84 -19.84 5.20 9.84
C ASP A 84 -18.43 5.33 10.42
N VAL A 85 -17.62 4.29 10.20
CA VAL A 85 -16.19 4.26 10.55
C VAL A 85 -15.38 4.28 9.27
N ARG A 86 -14.44 5.20 9.17
CA ARG A 86 -13.53 5.32 8.04
C ARG A 86 -12.13 4.91 8.44
N ILE A 87 -11.51 4.06 7.66
CA ILE A 87 -10.14 3.57 7.90
C ILE A 87 -9.31 3.94 6.69
N ALA A 88 -8.34 4.83 6.89
CA ALA A 88 -7.29 5.14 5.92
C ALA A 88 -6.09 4.24 6.21
N GLN A 89 -5.54 3.58 5.19
CA GLN A 89 -4.30 2.82 5.30
C GLN A 89 -3.17 3.56 4.60
N LEU A 90 -2.05 3.71 5.29
CA LEU A 90 -0.83 4.29 4.77
C LEU A 90 0.32 3.31 4.94
N GLU A 91 0.88 2.85 3.84
CA GLU A 91 2.09 2.02 3.83
C GLU A 91 3.32 2.91 3.70
N VAL A 92 4.29 2.71 4.60
CA VAL A 92 5.55 3.46 4.67
C VAL A 92 6.74 2.52 4.84
N SER A 93 7.92 2.97 4.47
CA SER A 93 9.17 2.23 4.73
C SER A 93 9.69 2.46 6.15
N SER A 94 9.26 3.55 6.81
CA SER A 94 9.50 3.84 8.23
C SER A 94 8.42 4.78 8.74
N PRO A 95 7.91 4.58 9.97
CA PRO A 95 6.99 5.52 10.63
C PRO A 95 7.54 6.96 10.74
N ASP A 96 8.86 7.13 10.72
CA ASP A 96 9.50 8.45 10.75
C ASP A 96 9.10 9.34 9.56
N GLN A 97 8.67 8.75 8.43
CA GLN A 97 8.15 9.51 7.30
C GLN A 97 6.86 10.26 7.64
N VAL A 98 6.07 9.74 8.58
CA VAL A 98 4.77 10.29 8.97
C VAL A 98 4.91 11.31 10.11
N ALA A 99 5.95 11.18 10.94
CA ALA A 99 6.14 12.02 12.13
C ALA A 99 5.99 13.54 11.86
N PRO A 100 6.61 14.13 10.81
CA PRO A 100 6.47 15.56 10.53
C PRO A 100 5.07 15.96 10.03
N LEU A 101 4.24 15.01 9.61
CA LEU A 101 2.90 15.24 9.04
C LEU A 101 1.77 14.97 10.04
N LEU A 102 2.08 14.46 11.25
CA LEU A 102 1.07 13.99 12.21
C LEU A 102 0.05 15.06 12.59
N GLU A 103 0.49 16.30 12.80
CA GLU A 103 -0.42 17.39 13.16
C GLU A 103 -1.36 17.74 12.00
N GLU A 104 -0.83 17.86 10.78
CA GLU A 104 -1.63 18.13 9.59
C GLU A 104 -2.62 17.00 9.30
N LEU A 105 -2.20 15.74 9.44
CA LEU A 105 -3.05 14.57 9.29
C LEU A 105 -4.20 14.59 10.30
N ARG A 106 -3.91 14.84 11.58
CA ARG A 106 -4.94 14.95 12.64
C ARG A 106 -5.96 16.04 12.35
N ASN A 107 -5.49 17.22 11.94
CA ASN A 107 -6.36 18.36 11.61
C ASN A 107 -7.24 18.01 10.40
N THR A 108 -6.69 17.39 9.38
CA THR A 108 -7.42 16.95 8.19
C THR A 108 -8.46 15.89 8.54
N MET A 109 -8.10 14.89 9.36
CA MET A 109 -9.05 13.88 9.84
C MET A 109 -10.21 14.49 10.63
N ALA A 110 -9.93 15.46 11.51
CA ALA A 110 -10.98 16.18 12.26
C ALA A 110 -11.94 16.93 11.32
N GLN A 111 -11.42 17.60 10.29
CA GLN A 111 -12.25 18.24 9.26
C GLN A 111 -13.07 17.22 8.45
N MET A 112 -12.48 16.08 8.12
CA MET A 112 -13.18 15.00 7.40
C MET A 112 -14.35 14.45 8.24
N VAL A 113 -14.21 14.30 9.57
CA VAL A 113 -15.31 13.90 10.47
C VAL A 113 -16.48 14.89 10.35
N VAL A 114 -16.19 16.18 10.46
CA VAL A 114 -17.22 17.25 10.37
C VAL A 114 -17.90 17.24 9.01
N ASN A 115 -17.13 17.16 7.93
CA ASN A 115 -17.63 17.27 6.56
C ASN A 115 -18.44 16.04 6.11
N THR A 116 -18.17 14.88 6.67
CA THR A 116 -18.76 13.61 6.22
C THR A 116 -19.79 13.05 7.20
N GLY A 117 -19.83 13.55 8.44
CA GLY A 117 -20.66 13.00 9.50
C GLY A 117 -20.20 11.62 9.99
N ALA A 118 -18.97 11.20 9.65
CA ALA A 118 -18.42 9.91 10.14
C ALA A 118 -18.29 9.95 11.67
N GLY A 119 -18.62 8.85 12.31
CA GLY A 119 -18.48 8.75 13.77
C GLY A 119 -17.03 8.55 14.22
N LEU A 120 -16.19 7.97 13.33
CA LEU A 120 -14.78 7.73 13.61
C LEU A 120 -13.99 7.72 12.30
N ILE A 121 -12.79 8.31 12.33
CA ILE A 121 -11.78 8.15 11.28
C ILE A 121 -10.49 7.64 11.94
N VAL A 122 -9.93 6.57 11.39
CA VAL A 122 -8.70 5.93 11.87
C VAL A 122 -7.67 5.99 10.75
N LEU A 123 -6.45 6.35 11.07
CA LEU A 123 -5.29 6.19 10.19
C LEU A 123 -4.44 5.01 10.68
N MET A 124 -4.33 3.98 9.86
CA MET A 124 -3.48 2.84 10.09
C MET A 124 -2.17 3.01 9.30
N VAL A 125 -1.07 3.21 10.02
CA VAL A 125 0.28 3.33 9.44
C VAL A 125 0.96 1.97 9.48
N THR A 126 1.28 1.43 8.31
CA THR A 126 1.92 0.12 8.15
C THR A 126 3.37 0.28 7.74
N ASP A 127 4.30 -0.13 8.60
CA ASP A 127 5.72 -0.28 8.26
C ASP A 127 5.88 -1.57 7.44
N ILE A 128 6.12 -1.44 6.13
CA ILE A 128 6.22 -2.59 5.23
C ILE A 128 7.48 -3.42 5.44
N ASN A 129 8.53 -2.84 6.05
CA ASN A 129 9.78 -3.55 6.34
C ASN A 129 9.66 -4.42 7.58
N LYS A 130 8.83 -4.00 8.55
CA LYS A 130 8.59 -4.73 9.80
C LYS A 130 7.30 -5.54 9.79
N CYS A 131 6.47 -5.39 8.76
CA CYS A 131 5.12 -5.98 8.68
C CYS A 131 4.28 -5.67 9.93
N PHE A 132 4.36 -4.43 10.42
CA PHE A 132 3.69 -3.96 11.64
C PHE A 132 2.88 -2.69 11.37
N SER A 133 1.67 -2.64 11.93
CA SER A 133 0.78 -1.47 11.80
C SER A 133 0.56 -0.80 13.16
N THR A 134 0.48 0.53 13.15
CA THR A 134 0.10 1.38 14.30
C THR A 134 -1.14 2.18 13.92
N LEU A 135 -2.05 2.38 14.89
CA LEU A 135 -3.25 3.21 14.79
C LEU A 135 -3.02 4.57 15.44
#